data_b1579c1c3f96b72cfd9b333ee06eb8a7
#
_entry.id   b1579c1c3f96b72cfd9b333ee06eb8a7
#
_cell.length_a   1.000
_cell.length_b   1.000
_cell.length_c   1.000
_cell.angle_alpha   90.00
_cell.angle_beta   90.00
_cell.angle_gamma   90.00
#
_symmetry.space_group_name_H-M   'P 1'
#
loop_
_entity.id
_entity.type
_entity.pdbx_description
1 polymer ?
#
loop_
_entity_poly.entity_id
_entity_poly.type
_entity_poly.pdbx_seq_one_letter_code
_entity_poly.pdbx_strand_id
1 'polypeptide(L)'
;MYAVAVTILFKDGKLGELKDFFENTGFPALEVLKGDMYSIAFFSPKDNVNLGIAFMKDKETAEKFAEIRNENLLQIQDLLASFPRVYEGELLTGKTLKDSLIDDSKDTMFLAFAKLDVK
;
A
#
# COMPACT_ATOMS: atom_id res chain seq x y z
N MET A 1 12.26 4.01 -9.91
CA MET A 1 10.95 3.70 -9.31
C MET A 1 11.13 3.31 -7.86
N TYR A 2 10.30 3.85 -7.03
CA TYR A 2 10.31 3.56 -5.61
C TYR A 2 9.19 2.59 -5.25
N ALA A 3 9.43 1.79 -4.24
CA ALA A 3 8.44 0.86 -3.74
C ALA A 3 8.33 0.97 -2.24
N VAL A 4 7.14 0.82 -1.73
CA VAL A 4 6.86 0.84 -0.30
C VAL A 4 5.94 -0.32 0.03
N ALA A 5 6.27 -1.04 1.10
CA ALA A 5 5.39 -2.07 1.63
C ALA A 5 5.06 -1.72 3.06
N VAL A 6 3.79 -1.77 3.41
CA VAL A 6 3.32 -1.45 4.76
C VAL A 6 2.52 -2.62 5.28
N THR A 7 2.92 -3.12 6.44
CA THR A 7 2.18 -4.19 7.11
C THR A 7 1.52 -3.63 8.35
N ILE A 8 0.23 -3.88 8.47
CA ILE A 8 -0.55 -3.44 9.61
C ILE A 8 -1.18 -4.66 10.27
N LEU A 9 -0.96 -4.78 11.57
CA LEU A 9 -1.68 -5.76 12.37
C LEU A 9 -2.81 -5.03 13.06
N PHE A 10 -4.03 -5.49 12.89
CA PHE A 10 -5.17 -4.82 13.48
C PHE A 10 -5.83 -5.69 14.55
N LYS A 11 -6.59 -5.05 15.42
CA LYS A 11 -7.23 -5.73 16.53
C LYS A 11 -8.38 -6.61 16.05
N ASP A 12 -8.68 -7.63 16.82
CA ASP A 12 -9.78 -8.54 16.50
C ASP A 12 -11.07 -7.76 16.34
N GLY A 13 -11.83 -8.13 15.33
CA GLY A 13 -13.14 -7.56 15.11
C GLY A 13 -13.12 -6.18 14.49
N LYS A 14 -11.96 -5.68 14.08
CA LYS A 14 -11.86 -4.32 13.54
C LYS A 14 -11.74 -4.25 12.03
N LEU A 15 -11.83 -5.39 11.35
CA LEU A 15 -11.67 -5.41 9.91
C LEU A 15 -12.68 -4.50 9.21
N GLY A 16 -13.93 -4.52 9.65
CA GLY A 16 -14.95 -3.69 9.02
C GLY A 16 -14.65 -2.21 9.13
N GLU A 17 -14.23 -1.77 10.32
CA GLU A 17 -13.89 -0.38 10.53
C GLU A 17 -12.67 0.01 9.69
N LEU A 18 -11.70 -0.88 9.61
CA LEU A 18 -10.49 -0.62 8.84
C LEU A 18 -10.81 -0.49 7.36
N LYS A 19 -11.63 -1.38 6.84
CA LYS A 19 -12.06 -1.31 5.44
C LYS A 19 -12.81 -0.02 5.16
N ASP A 20 -13.73 0.33 6.03
CA ASP A 20 -14.52 1.55 5.87
C ASP A 20 -13.61 2.77 5.84
N PHE A 21 -12.61 2.80 6.72
CA PHE A 21 -11.67 3.89 6.74
C PHE A 21 -10.93 4.00 5.40
N PHE A 22 -10.42 2.89 4.88
CA PHE A 22 -9.66 2.93 3.65
C PHE A 22 -10.54 3.34 2.47
N GLU A 23 -11.74 2.85 2.41
CA GLU A 23 -12.64 3.17 1.31
C GLU A 23 -13.08 4.64 1.34
N ASN A 24 -13.36 5.15 2.52
CA ASN A 24 -13.96 6.47 2.65
C ASN A 24 -12.96 7.59 2.92
N THR A 25 -11.78 7.28 3.40
CA THR A 25 -10.80 8.29 3.79
C THR A 25 -9.41 8.01 3.25
N GLY A 26 -8.90 6.81 3.51
CA GLY A 26 -7.51 6.51 3.20
C GLY A 26 -7.19 6.52 1.72
N PHE A 27 -7.95 5.78 0.94
CA PHE A 27 -7.71 5.75 -0.50
C PHE A 27 -8.07 7.07 -1.17
N PRO A 28 -9.19 7.72 -0.84
CA PRO A 28 -9.43 9.03 -1.43
C PRO A 28 -8.33 10.05 -1.18
N ALA A 29 -7.67 9.98 -0.03
CA ALA A 29 -6.56 10.90 0.24
C ALA A 29 -5.40 10.70 -0.72
N LEU A 30 -5.26 9.53 -1.33
CA LEU A 30 -4.18 9.22 -2.26
C LEU A 30 -4.50 9.67 -3.68
N GLU A 31 -5.68 10.19 -3.92
CA GLU A 31 -6.06 10.62 -5.28
C GLU A 31 -5.14 11.70 -5.82
N VAL A 32 -4.54 12.50 -4.94
CA VAL A 32 -3.61 13.54 -5.38
C VAL A 32 -2.39 12.97 -6.07
N LEU A 33 -2.11 11.68 -5.85
CA LEU A 33 -0.97 10.99 -6.46
C LEU A 33 -1.37 10.15 -7.66
N LYS A 34 -2.58 10.31 -8.13
CA LYS A 34 -3.08 9.53 -9.24
C LYS A 34 -2.21 9.73 -10.47
N GLY A 35 -1.84 8.62 -11.10
CA GLY A 35 -0.95 8.66 -12.25
C GLY A 35 0.51 8.55 -11.89
N ASP A 36 0.87 8.89 -10.66
CA ASP A 36 2.26 8.84 -10.20
C ASP A 36 2.53 7.64 -9.30
N MET A 37 1.51 6.94 -8.89
CA MET A 37 1.69 5.76 -8.06
C MET A 37 0.61 4.72 -8.32
N TYR A 38 0.96 3.51 -7.94
CA TYR A 38 0.06 2.36 -7.96
C TYR A 38 0.05 1.75 -6.58
N SER A 39 -1.11 1.40 -6.08
CA SER A 39 -1.20 0.86 -4.74
C SER A 39 -2.20 -0.29 -4.70
N ILE A 40 -1.84 -1.30 -3.94
CA ILE A 40 -2.68 -2.47 -3.74
C ILE A 40 -2.65 -2.82 -2.27
N ALA A 41 -3.78 -3.21 -1.74
CA ALA A 41 -3.85 -3.63 -0.35
C ALA A 41 -4.59 -4.95 -0.23
N PHE A 42 -4.11 -5.77 0.67
CA PHE A 42 -4.73 -7.04 0.99
C PHE A 42 -5.14 -7.05 2.44
N PHE A 43 -6.25 -7.71 2.70
CA PHE A 43 -6.69 -7.95 4.08
C PHE A 43 -6.73 -9.45 4.30
N SER A 44 -6.14 -9.87 5.39
CA SER A 44 -6.24 -11.27 5.84
C SER A 44 -7.03 -11.29 7.13
N PRO A 45 -8.32 -11.58 7.08
CA PRO A 45 -9.12 -11.61 8.31
C PRO A 45 -8.65 -12.67 9.29
N LYS A 46 -8.14 -13.75 8.76
CA LYS A 46 -7.68 -14.85 9.60
C LYS A 46 -6.53 -14.43 10.49
N ASP A 47 -5.63 -13.62 9.95
CA ASP A 47 -4.43 -13.22 10.67
C ASP A 47 -4.48 -11.79 11.18
N ASN A 48 -5.56 -11.09 10.92
CA ASN A 48 -5.71 -9.68 11.30
C ASN A 48 -4.58 -8.83 10.72
N VAL A 49 -4.27 -9.08 9.46
CA VAL A 49 -3.17 -8.39 8.78
C VAL A 49 -3.70 -7.65 7.57
N ASN A 50 -3.19 -6.45 7.39
CA ASN A 50 -3.34 -5.71 6.14
C ASN A 50 -1.94 -5.51 5.58
N LEU A 51 -1.76 -5.86 4.33
CA LEU A 51 -0.51 -5.63 3.63
C LEU A 51 -0.78 -4.70 2.46
N GLY A 52 -0.12 -3.57 2.46
CA GLY A 52 -0.21 -2.62 1.37
C GLY A 52 1.11 -2.53 0.64
N ILE A 53 1.04 -2.42 -0.68
CA ILE A 53 2.23 -2.24 -1.50
C ILE A 53 1.95 -1.11 -2.47
N ALA A 54 2.91 -0.21 -2.58
CA ALA A 54 2.80 0.92 -3.49
C ALA A 54 4.05 1.03 -4.32
N PHE A 55 3.86 1.34 -5.59
CA PHE A 55 4.95 1.64 -6.50
C PHE A 55 4.78 3.07 -6.96
N MET A 56 5.87 3.84 -6.89
CA MET A 56 5.83 5.25 -7.22
C MET A 56 6.90 5.57 -8.24
N LYS A 57 6.62 6.58 -9.04
CA LYS A 57 7.51 6.89 -10.16
C LYS A 57 8.87 7.41 -9.71
N ASP A 58 8.93 8.11 -8.58
CA ASP A 58 10.17 8.71 -8.12
C ASP A 58 10.15 8.94 -6.61
N LYS A 59 11.28 9.42 -6.10
CA LYS A 59 11.43 9.64 -4.67
C LYS A 59 10.52 10.75 -4.16
N GLU A 60 10.31 11.77 -4.94
CA GLU A 60 9.46 12.87 -4.53
C GLU A 60 8.03 12.40 -4.28
N THR A 61 7.53 11.55 -5.17
CA THR A 61 6.20 10.96 -4.99
C THR A 61 6.18 10.09 -3.73
N ALA A 62 7.25 9.37 -3.48
CA ALA A 62 7.33 8.52 -2.29
C ALA A 62 7.28 9.36 -1.02
N GLU A 63 7.88 10.54 -1.02
CA GLU A 63 7.83 11.43 0.13
C GLU A 63 6.44 11.96 0.37
N LYS A 64 5.74 12.32 -0.70
CA LYS A 64 4.35 12.75 -0.57
C LYS A 64 3.45 11.63 -0.07
N PHE A 65 3.68 10.43 -0.58
CA PHE A 65 2.94 9.28 -0.13
C PHE A 65 3.17 9.04 1.36
N ALA A 66 4.41 9.19 1.82
CA ALA A 66 4.73 8.97 3.22
C ALA A 66 3.96 9.93 4.13
N GLU A 67 3.81 11.17 3.73
CA GLU A 67 3.05 12.14 4.52
C GLU A 67 1.59 11.72 4.64
N ILE A 68 0.98 11.34 3.52
CA ILE A 68 -0.41 10.93 3.52
C ILE A 68 -0.58 9.66 4.32
N ARG A 69 0.33 8.70 4.13
CA ARG A 69 0.28 7.45 4.87
C ARG A 69 0.36 7.66 6.37
N ASN A 70 1.29 8.50 6.80
CA ASN A 70 1.46 8.74 8.22
C ASN A 70 0.23 9.38 8.83
N GLU A 71 -0.37 10.31 8.12
CA GLU A 71 -1.58 10.93 8.60
C GLU A 71 -2.73 9.94 8.67
N ASN A 72 -2.86 9.09 7.66
CA ASN A 72 -3.87 8.04 7.68
C ASN A 72 -3.68 7.10 8.87
N LEU A 73 -2.43 6.71 9.13
CA LEU A 73 -2.15 5.79 10.23
C LEU A 73 -2.46 6.40 11.58
N LEU A 74 -2.26 7.71 11.73
CA LEU A 74 -2.62 8.38 12.96
C LEU A 74 -4.13 8.30 13.22
N GLN A 75 -4.92 8.37 12.18
CA GLN A 75 -6.37 8.34 12.34
C GLN A 75 -6.89 6.97 12.75
N ILE A 76 -6.16 5.91 12.46
CA ILE A 76 -6.61 4.55 12.75
C ILE A 76 -5.80 3.88 13.85
N GLN A 77 -4.99 4.63 14.57
CA GLN A 77 -4.11 4.00 15.55
C GLN A 77 -4.87 3.19 16.61
N ASP A 78 -6.10 3.54 16.89
CA ASP A 78 -6.90 2.78 17.86
C ASP A 78 -7.33 1.42 17.34
N LEU A 79 -7.26 1.22 16.04
CA LEU A 79 -7.62 -0.06 15.44
C LEU A 79 -6.43 -1.01 15.34
N LEU A 80 -5.23 -0.51 15.60
CA LEU A 80 -4.01 -1.27 15.38
C LEU A 80 -3.61 -2.06 16.60
N ALA A 81 -3.13 -3.29 16.38
CA ALA A 81 -2.64 -4.14 17.44
C ALA A 81 -1.17 -3.87 17.74
N SER A 82 -0.45 -3.28 16.80
CA SER A 82 0.95 -2.96 16.99
C SER A 82 1.33 -1.84 16.02
N PHE A 83 2.55 -1.34 16.14
CA PHE A 83 3.04 -0.34 15.21
C PHE A 83 3.14 -0.92 13.80
N PRO A 84 2.74 -0.15 12.78
CA PRO A 84 2.91 -0.61 11.40
C PRO A 84 4.38 -0.79 11.06
N ARG A 85 4.65 -1.73 10.17
CA ARG A 85 5.99 -1.90 9.64
C ARG A 85 6.03 -1.36 8.23
N VAL A 86 7.05 -0.57 7.95
CA VAL A 86 7.20 0.07 6.65
C VAL A 86 8.56 -0.29 6.08
N TYR A 87 8.54 -0.77 4.84
CA TYR A 87 9.76 -1.07 4.09
C TYR A 87 9.71 -0.26 2.82
N GLU A 88 10.79 0.46 2.51
CA GLU A 88 10.76 1.30 1.33
C GLU A 88 12.16 1.41 0.72
N GLY A 89 12.21 1.68 -0.58
CA GLY A 89 13.45 1.82 -1.28
C GLY A 89 13.27 1.87 -2.77
N GLU A 90 14.38 2.01 -3.46
CA GLU A 90 14.39 1.96 -4.91
C GLU A 90 14.36 0.52 -5.38
N LEU A 91 13.71 0.31 -6.52
CA LEU A 91 13.79 -0.99 -7.17
C LEU A 91 15.17 -1.13 -7.79
N LEU A 92 15.92 -2.08 -7.27
CA LEU A 92 17.26 -2.33 -7.75
C LEU A 92 17.28 -3.06 -9.08
N THR A 93 16.38 -4.02 -9.22
CA THR A 93 16.23 -4.73 -10.47
C THR A 93 14.79 -4.75 -10.76
N GLY A 94 14.46 -4.71 -11.94
CA GLY A 94 13.06 -4.75 -12.17
C GLY A 94 12.89 -4.52 -13.60
N LYS A 95 12.72 -5.60 -14.26
CA LYS A 95 12.30 -5.51 -15.58
C LYS A 95 10.86 -5.84 -15.52
N THR A 96 10.05 -4.95 -15.94
CA THR A 96 8.64 -5.25 -16.04
C THR A 96 8.41 -5.93 -17.36
N LEU A 97 7.41 -6.76 -17.41
CA LEU A 97 7.03 -7.37 -18.66
C LEU A 97 6.36 -6.36 -19.58
N LYS A 98 6.04 -5.21 -19.04
CA LYS A 98 5.51 -4.10 -19.81
C LYS A 98 6.41 -2.90 -19.60
N ASP A 99 6.27 -1.92 -20.44
CA ASP A 99 7.10 -0.75 -20.38
C ASP A 99 6.93 0.03 -19.09
N SER A 100 5.80 -0.08 -18.46
CA SER A 100 5.55 0.65 -17.24
C SER A 100 4.63 -0.15 -16.32
N LEU A 101 4.97 -0.15 -15.04
CA LEU A 101 4.08 -0.72 -14.05
C LEU A 101 2.99 0.26 -13.68
N ILE A 102 3.21 1.52 -13.95
CA ILE A 102 2.27 2.55 -13.59
C ILE A 102 1.61 3.05 -14.86
N ASP A 103 0.68 2.30 -15.34
CA ASP A 103 -0.14 2.75 -16.43
C ASP A 103 -1.54 2.21 -16.18
N ASP A 104 -2.47 2.55 -17.03
CA ASP A 104 -3.84 2.17 -16.82
C ASP A 104 -4.14 0.73 -17.14
N SER A 105 -3.14 -0.01 -17.56
CA SER A 105 -3.35 -1.40 -17.89
C SER A 105 -3.61 -2.20 -16.64
N LYS A 106 -4.69 -2.91 -16.61
CA LYS A 106 -5.05 -3.70 -15.44
C LYS A 106 -4.19 -4.93 -15.29
N ASP A 107 -3.56 -5.33 -16.37
CA ASP A 107 -2.81 -6.58 -16.36
C ASP A 107 -1.51 -6.49 -15.60
N THR A 108 -0.99 -5.29 -15.44
CA THR A 108 0.28 -5.11 -14.76
C THR A 108 0.21 -5.44 -13.28
N MET A 109 -0.95 -5.37 -12.71
CA MET A 109 -1.09 -5.56 -11.29
C MET A 109 -0.74 -6.93 -10.79
N PHE A 110 -1.01 -7.93 -11.59
CA PHE A 110 -0.85 -9.30 -11.12
C PHE A 110 0.56 -9.74 -10.93
N LEU A 111 1.48 -9.10 -11.63
CA LEU A 111 2.85 -9.52 -11.54
C LEU A 111 3.45 -9.29 -10.18
N ALA A 112 3.00 -8.25 -9.50
CA ALA A 112 3.51 -7.95 -8.19
C ALA A 112 3.06 -8.97 -7.17
N PHE A 113 1.89 -9.52 -7.35
CA PHE A 113 1.35 -10.44 -6.38
C PHE A 113 2.04 -11.76 -6.29
N ALA A 114 2.43 -12.29 -7.41
CA ALA A 114 3.02 -13.61 -7.43
C ALA A 114 4.26 -13.69 -6.57
N LYS A 115 4.84 -12.56 -6.25
CA LYS A 115 6.07 -12.53 -5.48
C LYS A 115 5.87 -12.42 -3.99
N LEU A 116 4.68 -12.14 -3.57
CA LEU A 116 4.44 -11.86 -2.17
C LEU A 116 3.91 -13.01 -1.37
N ASP A 117 3.54 -14.04 -2.04
CA ASP A 117 3.03 -15.20 -1.38
C ASP A 117 4.17 -16.03 -0.90
N VAL A 118 4.88 -15.52 0.05
CA VAL A 118 5.99 -16.21 0.54
C VAL A 118 5.79 -16.42 1.93
N LYS A 119 5.73 -17.40 2.40
CA LYS A 119 5.54 -17.59 3.70
C LYS A 119 6.41 -17.36 4.44
#